data_eacd0d56812fd2a1d59d38c96bf6a273
#
_entry.id   eacd0d56812fd2a1d59d38c96bf6a273
#
_cell.length_a   1.000
_cell.length_b   1.000
_cell.length_c   1.000
_cell.angle_alpha   90.00
_cell.angle_beta   90.00
_cell.angle_gamma   90.00
#
_symmetry.space_group_name_H-M   'P 1'
#
loop_
_entity.id
_entity.type
_entity.pdbx_description
1 polymer ?
#
loop_
_entity_poly.entity_id
_entity_poly.type
_entity_poly.pdbx_seq_one_letter_code
_entity_poly.pdbx_strand_id
1 'polypeptide(L)'
;MSTNTFKRKIYDRLLQWKTKRKGSTAILVQGARRVGKSTIVEQFAKQEYQSYILIDFSKCSQEVFNLFNDISDLNHVFMRLQLAYGVSLHERNSAIVFDEVQKQPLARQAIKHLVADGRYDYIETGSLISIRKNVKDTIIPSEETRVNMYPMDYEEFRWALGDSATIPLLRSISEKPVPLGDAAHRKLLRDFRLYMLVGGMPQAVNKYLETNNLAEVDNTKREILDLYDSDFMKIDGSGKLSMLFAAIPSELNKNASRYQVSSVVENGRPDRMTEYIADLRESMTVNMAYHVNDPNAGMSFYKDLDRFKMFVADTGLFVTLAFRDKDFTENVIYQKLWNDKLNTNLGYLYENVVAQMLRAAGNELFYHTWPTENGKRNYEIDFLLARKNKVCPIEVKSSGYSTHASLDAFFKKYPDRILDQYLVYSKDIKREDGVQYLPFYMTMFL
;
A
#
# COMPACT_ATOMS: atom_id res chain seq x y z
N MET A 1 -17.79 10.88 -17.80
CA MET A 1 -17.11 9.59 -17.96
C MET A 1 -17.49 8.73 -16.75
N SER A 2 -18.16 7.59 -16.98
CA SER A 2 -18.48 6.67 -15.86
C SER A 2 -17.19 6.04 -15.39
N THR A 3 -16.70 6.43 -14.22
CA THR A 3 -15.58 5.75 -13.57
C THR A 3 -16.03 4.34 -13.21
N ASN A 4 -15.38 3.33 -13.76
CA ASN A 4 -15.64 1.95 -13.40
C ASN A 4 -15.40 1.78 -11.91
N THR A 5 -16.39 1.25 -11.21
CA THR A 5 -16.24 0.91 -9.80
C THR A 5 -15.63 -0.48 -9.70
N PHE A 6 -14.39 -0.56 -9.22
CA PHE A 6 -13.67 -1.83 -9.09
C PHE A 6 -14.05 -2.58 -7.83
N LYS A 7 -14.07 -3.90 -7.92
CA LYS A 7 -14.14 -4.78 -6.74
C LYS A 7 -12.86 -4.65 -5.93
N ARG A 8 -12.97 -4.40 -4.62
CA ARG A 8 -11.84 -4.20 -3.71
C ARG A 8 -11.98 -5.09 -2.47
N LYS A 9 -10.88 -5.68 -2.02
CA LYS A 9 -10.84 -6.55 -0.82
C LYS A 9 -11.24 -5.82 0.45
N ILE A 10 -11.02 -4.50 0.51
CA ILE A 10 -11.43 -3.70 1.66
C ILE A 10 -12.94 -3.70 1.87
N TYR A 11 -13.74 -3.96 0.82
CA TYR A 11 -15.19 -4.07 0.96
C TYR A 11 -15.60 -5.13 1.99
N ASP A 12 -14.95 -6.30 1.96
CA ASP A 12 -15.20 -7.37 2.92
C ASP A 12 -14.80 -6.96 4.35
N ARG A 13 -13.79 -6.10 4.51
CA ARG A 13 -13.40 -5.52 5.80
C ARG A 13 -14.47 -4.57 6.34
N LEU A 14 -15.04 -3.73 5.48
CA LEU A 14 -16.15 -2.84 5.82
C LEU A 14 -17.39 -3.66 6.24
N LEU A 15 -17.70 -4.72 5.51
CA LEU A 15 -18.81 -5.62 5.82
C LEU A 15 -18.62 -6.35 7.16
N GLN A 16 -17.41 -6.83 7.42
CA GLN A 16 -17.05 -7.43 8.71
C GLN A 16 -17.17 -6.42 9.87
N TRP A 17 -16.74 -5.18 9.66
CA TRP A 17 -16.91 -4.12 10.66
C TRP A 17 -18.40 -3.88 10.95
N LYS A 18 -19.22 -3.63 9.93
CA LYS A 18 -20.67 -3.42 10.08
C LYS A 18 -21.32 -4.55 10.88
N THR A 19 -21.03 -5.80 10.51
CA THR A 19 -21.68 -6.98 11.12
C THR A 19 -21.19 -7.28 12.53
N LYS A 20 -19.88 -7.10 12.80
CA LYS A 20 -19.28 -7.43 14.11
C LYS A 20 -19.42 -6.29 15.11
N ARG A 21 -19.24 -5.04 14.69
CA ARG A 21 -19.24 -3.86 15.58
C ARG A 21 -20.64 -3.33 15.85
N LYS A 22 -21.57 -3.49 14.92
CA LYS A 22 -22.99 -3.10 15.07
C LYS A 22 -23.16 -1.67 15.64
N GLY A 23 -22.36 -0.71 15.13
CA GLY A 23 -22.37 0.68 15.54
C GLY A 23 -21.59 1.02 16.81
N SER A 24 -20.92 0.06 17.46
CA SER A 24 -20.10 0.36 18.65
C SER A 24 -18.81 1.12 18.35
N THR A 25 -18.43 1.25 17.09
CA THR A 25 -17.29 2.07 16.65
C THR A 25 -17.59 2.65 15.27
N ALA A 26 -17.04 3.83 14.97
CA ALA A 26 -16.86 4.30 13.60
C ALA A 26 -15.74 3.50 12.87
N ILE A 27 -15.65 3.63 11.55
CA ILE A 27 -14.53 3.08 10.78
C ILE A 27 -13.84 4.17 9.98
N LEU A 28 -12.52 4.28 10.16
CA LEU A 28 -11.66 5.17 9.37
C LEU A 28 -10.94 4.37 8.29
N VAL A 29 -11.26 4.66 7.03
CA VAL A 29 -10.53 4.16 5.85
C VAL A 29 -9.39 5.11 5.52
N GLN A 30 -8.17 4.70 5.82
CA GLN A 30 -6.97 5.49 5.58
C GLN A 30 -6.14 4.89 4.44
N GLY A 31 -5.41 5.75 3.70
CA GLY A 31 -4.59 5.31 2.57
C GLY A 31 -4.06 6.49 1.78
N ALA A 32 -3.13 6.24 0.88
CA ALA A 32 -2.57 7.25 0.00
C ALA A 32 -3.66 7.96 -0.81
N ARG A 33 -3.34 9.15 -1.29
CA ARG A 33 -4.25 9.87 -2.19
C ARG A 33 -4.48 9.06 -3.48
N ARG A 34 -5.70 9.12 -4.03
CA ARG A 34 -6.10 8.44 -5.30
C ARG A 34 -6.17 6.91 -5.25
N VAL A 35 -6.09 6.26 -4.09
CA VAL A 35 -6.29 4.79 -3.98
C VAL A 35 -7.76 4.36 -4.07
N GLY A 36 -8.72 5.31 -4.07
CA GLY A 36 -10.15 5.04 -4.25
C GLY A 36 -10.97 4.98 -2.96
N LYS A 37 -10.51 5.61 -1.86
CA LYS A 37 -11.20 5.62 -0.55
C LYS A 37 -12.65 6.11 -0.65
N SER A 38 -12.86 7.33 -1.14
CA SER A 38 -14.20 7.93 -1.26
C SER A 38 -15.14 7.08 -2.10
N THR A 39 -14.64 6.52 -3.22
CA THR A 39 -15.42 5.67 -4.11
C THR A 39 -15.91 4.40 -3.42
N ILE A 40 -15.02 3.70 -2.68
CA ILE A 40 -15.38 2.42 -2.05
C ILE A 40 -16.33 2.63 -0.87
N VAL A 41 -16.15 3.69 -0.06
CA VAL A 41 -17.03 3.95 1.08
C VAL A 41 -18.41 4.41 0.61
N GLU A 42 -18.50 5.21 -0.47
CA GLU A 42 -19.77 5.57 -1.07
C GLU A 42 -20.50 4.36 -1.65
N GLN A 43 -19.78 3.50 -2.40
CA GLN A 43 -20.34 2.25 -2.91
C GLN A 43 -20.87 1.37 -1.77
N PHE A 44 -20.08 1.21 -0.71
CA PHE A 44 -20.46 0.42 0.47
C PHE A 44 -21.71 1.01 1.14
N ALA A 45 -21.72 2.32 1.38
CA ALA A 45 -22.88 2.98 2.01
C ALA A 45 -24.13 2.83 1.16
N LYS A 46 -24.02 2.96 -0.17
CA LYS A 46 -25.13 2.81 -1.11
C LYS A 46 -25.68 1.38 -1.19
N GLN A 47 -24.84 0.37 -1.02
CA GLN A 47 -25.25 -1.04 -1.17
C GLN A 47 -25.70 -1.67 0.14
N GLU A 48 -25.13 -1.24 1.26
CA GLU A 48 -25.30 -1.90 2.55
C GLU A 48 -26.27 -1.18 3.51
N TYR A 49 -26.75 0.03 3.17
CA TYR A 49 -27.68 0.80 3.98
C TYR A 49 -28.88 1.24 3.18
N GLN A 50 -30.01 1.44 3.88
CA GLN A 50 -31.23 1.93 3.28
C GLN A 50 -31.10 3.38 2.79
N SER A 51 -30.34 4.21 3.53
CA SER A 51 -29.97 5.55 3.13
C SER A 51 -28.60 5.93 3.66
N TYR A 52 -27.97 6.92 3.06
CA TYR A 52 -26.70 7.46 3.52
C TYR A 52 -26.58 8.95 3.23
N ILE A 53 -25.77 9.64 4.02
CA ILE A 53 -25.33 11.01 3.75
C ILE A 53 -23.80 10.97 3.59
N LEU A 54 -23.28 11.48 2.46
CA LEU A 54 -21.85 11.65 2.24
C LEU A 54 -21.52 13.13 2.34
N ILE A 55 -20.74 13.50 3.37
CA ILE A 55 -20.25 14.85 3.62
C ILE A 55 -18.80 14.92 3.16
N ASP A 56 -18.57 15.47 1.98
CA ASP A 56 -17.22 15.78 1.50
C ASP A 56 -16.78 17.14 2.04
N PHE A 57 -15.95 17.15 3.08
CA PHE A 57 -15.47 18.38 3.71
C PHE A 57 -14.57 19.24 2.82
N SER A 58 -14.24 18.77 1.63
CA SER A 58 -13.51 19.58 0.64
C SER A 58 -14.41 20.53 -0.17
N LYS A 59 -15.72 20.26 -0.21
CA LYS A 59 -16.67 20.98 -1.08
C LYS A 59 -18.06 21.17 -0.47
N CYS A 60 -18.34 20.69 0.75
CA CYS A 60 -19.63 20.90 1.40
C CYS A 60 -19.90 22.38 1.64
N SER A 61 -21.18 22.75 1.79
CA SER A 61 -21.55 24.13 2.12
C SER A 61 -21.01 24.54 3.47
N GLN A 62 -20.76 25.85 3.66
CA GLN A 62 -20.29 26.38 4.93
C GLN A 62 -21.29 26.08 6.07
N GLU A 63 -22.57 26.01 5.75
CA GLU A 63 -23.61 25.64 6.71
C GLU A 63 -23.39 24.22 7.24
N VAL A 64 -23.20 23.23 6.36
CA VAL A 64 -22.93 21.82 6.74
C VAL A 64 -21.59 21.74 7.48
N PHE A 65 -20.56 22.44 6.99
CA PHE A 65 -19.24 22.46 7.64
C PHE A 65 -19.33 22.93 9.10
N ASN A 66 -20.12 23.97 9.38
CA ASN A 66 -20.26 24.59 10.70
C ASN A 66 -21.17 23.79 11.65
N LEU A 67 -21.96 22.80 11.18
CA LEU A 67 -22.81 21.99 12.05
C LEU A 67 -22.02 21.27 13.16
N PHE A 68 -20.78 20.93 12.90
CA PHE A 68 -19.93 20.22 13.86
C PHE A 68 -19.20 21.14 14.86
N ASN A 69 -19.41 22.45 14.78
CA ASN A 69 -18.88 23.41 15.76
C ASN A 69 -19.65 23.34 17.09
N ASP A 70 -20.92 22.93 17.04
CA ASP A 70 -21.75 22.73 18.22
C ASP A 70 -22.59 21.45 18.05
N ILE A 71 -22.25 20.42 18.80
CA ILE A 71 -22.92 19.11 18.79
C ILE A 71 -23.72 18.87 20.09
N SER A 72 -24.04 19.91 20.85
CA SER A 72 -24.78 19.81 22.10
C SER A 72 -26.19 19.22 21.90
N ASP A 73 -26.81 19.47 20.73
CA ASP A 73 -28.08 18.86 20.31
C ASP A 73 -27.90 18.07 19.01
N LEU A 74 -27.70 16.77 19.13
CA LEU A 74 -27.56 15.85 17.98
C LEU A 74 -28.85 15.75 17.15
N ASN A 75 -30.05 15.95 17.75
CA ASN A 75 -31.29 15.95 16.99
C ASN A 75 -31.32 17.10 16.00
N HIS A 76 -30.88 18.27 16.45
CA HIS A 76 -30.76 19.45 15.57
C HIS A 76 -29.74 19.21 14.45
N VAL A 77 -28.57 18.62 14.76
CA VAL A 77 -27.53 18.29 13.75
C VAL A 77 -28.09 17.36 12.69
N PHE A 78 -28.72 16.23 13.09
CA PHE A 78 -29.24 15.27 12.14
C PHE A 78 -30.44 15.80 11.33
N MET A 79 -31.31 16.59 11.93
CA MET A 79 -32.40 17.25 11.21
C MET A 79 -31.85 18.16 10.10
N ARG A 80 -30.85 18.98 10.39
CA ARG A 80 -30.24 19.90 9.42
C ARG A 80 -29.49 19.14 8.30
N LEU A 81 -28.80 18.04 8.64
CA LEU A 81 -28.16 17.19 7.62
C LEU A 81 -29.19 16.58 6.70
N GLN A 82 -30.31 16.04 7.22
CA GLN A 82 -31.38 15.50 6.40
C GLN A 82 -31.98 16.55 5.48
N LEU A 83 -32.22 17.77 5.97
CA LEU A 83 -32.72 18.87 5.15
C LEU A 83 -31.69 19.30 4.08
N ALA A 84 -30.42 19.44 4.43
CA ALA A 84 -29.37 19.88 3.50
C ALA A 84 -29.14 18.90 2.37
N TYR A 85 -29.26 17.58 2.61
CA TYR A 85 -29.03 16.53 1.63
C TYR A 85 -30.31 15.95 1.02
N GLY A 86 -31.48 16.29 1.53
CA GLY A 86 -32.77 15.74 1.07
C GLY A 86 -32.91 14.25 1.30
N VAL A 87 -32.31 13.72 2.39
CA VAL A 87 -32.24 12.29 2.70
C VAL A 87 -32.85 12.03 4.07
N SER A 88 -33.76 11.07 4.15
CA SER A 88 -34.27 10.57 5.43
C SER A 88 -33.32 9.53 6.01
N LEU A 89 -32.91 9.71 7.26
CA LEU A 89 -32.05 8.76 7.98
C LEU A 89 -32.92 7.78 8.81
N HIS A 90 -32.56 6.51 8.77
CA HIS A 90 -33.23 5.40 9.48
C HIS A 90 -32.30 4.86 10.56
N GLU A 91 -32.81 4.78 11.79
CA GLU A 91 -32.03 4.26 12.92
C GLU A 91 -31.52 2.85 12.66
N ARG A 92 -30.25 2.65 12.91
CA ARG A 92 -29.47 1.41 12.70
C ARG A 92 -29.46 0.89 11.25
N ASN A 93 -29.96 1.67 10.28
CA ASN A 93 -29.98 1.30 8.86
C ASN A 93 -29.58 2.47 7.92
N SER A 94 -28.89 3.46 8.47
CA SER A 94 -28.28 4.55 7.69
C SER A 94 -26.83 4.75 8.06
N ALA A 95 -26.04 5.22 7.10
CA ALA A 95 -24.64 5.60 7.30
C ALA A 95 -24.44 7.11 7.09
N ILE A 96 -23.58 7.73 7.88
CA ILE A 96 -23.06 9.07 7.66
C ILE A 96 -21.58 8.94 7.32
N VAL A 97 -21.20 9.35 6.12
CA VAL A 97 -19.83 9.27 5.61
C VAL A 97 -19.17 10.63 5.71
N PHE A 98 -18.04 10.72 6.41
CA PHE A 98 -17.18 11.89 6.52
C PHE A 98 -15.98 11.72 5.58
N ASP A 99 -16.07 12.30 4.39
CA ASP A 99 -14.99 12.24 3.41
C ASP A 99 -14.03 13.42 3.58
N GLU A 100 -12.71 13.14 3.49
CA GLU A 100 -11.63 14.11 3.75
C GLU A 100 -11.74 14.72 5.18
N VAL A 101 -11.99 13.88 6.19
CA VAL A 101 -12.29 14.28 7.59
C VAL A 101 -11.21 15.15 8.23
N GLN A 102 -9.97 15.13 7.74
CA GLN A 102 -8.89 16.01 8.22
C GLN A 102 -9.14 17.50 7.97
N LYS A 103 -10.08 17.85 7.10
CA LYS A 103 -10.45 19.24 6.82
C LYS A 103 -11.38 19.83 7.88
N GLN A 104 -12.11 18.95 8.61
CA GLN A 104 -13.00 19.37 9.70
C GLN A 104 -12.66 18.59 11.00
N PRO A 105 -11.66 19.04 11.76
CA PRO A 105 -11.22 18.35 12.99
C PRO A 105 -12.32 18.19 14.04
N LEU A 106 -13.26 19.13 14.14
CA LEU A 106 -14.36 19.05 15.10
C LEU A 106 -15.37 17.94 14.73
N ALA A 107 -15.61 17.70 13.43
CA ALA A 107 -16.42 16.56 12.99
C ALA A 107 -15.78 15.24 13.43
N ARG A 108 -14.45 15.14 13.37
CA ARG A 108 -13.73 13.98 13.86
C ARG A 108 -13.80 13.83 15.38
N GLN A 109 -13.70 14.91 16.15
CA GLN A 109 -13.90 14.86 17.62
C GLN A 109 -15.32 14.43 17.99
N ALA A 110 -16.30 14.84 17.16
CA ALA A 110 -17.70 14.47 17.36
C ALA A 110 -17.96 12.96 17.29
N ILE A 111 -17.11 12.19 16.62
CA ILE A 111 -17.27 10.71 16.44
C ILE A 111 -17.54 10.00 17.75
N LYS A 112 -16.86 10.34 18.83
CA LYS A 112 -17.11 9.75 20.15
C LYS A 112 -18.56 9.92 20.58
N HIS A 113 -19.12 11.12 20.45
CA HIS A 113 -20.49 11.43 20.85
C HIS A 113 -21.52 10.83 19.88
N LEU A 114 -21.20 10.85 18.57
CA LEU A 114 -22.02 10.27 17.51
C LEU A 114 -22.15 8.74 17.65
N VAL A 115 -21.04 8.06 17.95
CA VAL A 115 -21.04 6.61 18.22
C VAL A 115 -21.81 6.29 19.51
N ALA A 116 -21.64 7.09 20.55
CA ALA A 116 -22.35 6.90 21.83
C ALA A 116 -23.87 7.11 21.69
N ASP A 117 -24.32 8.00 20.79
CA ASP A 117 -25.74 8.19 20.45
C ASP A 117 -26.33 6.93 19.78
N GLY A 118 -25.57 6.21 18.95
CA GLY A 118 -25.88 4.88 18.45
C GLY A 118 -26.93 4.78 17.35
N ARG A 119 -27.52 5.89 16.88
CA ARG A 119 -28.57 5.86 15.84
C ARG A 119 -28.07 5.44 14.47
N TYR A 120 -26.85 5.87 14.07
CA TYR A 120 -26.31 5.65 12.73
C TYR A 120 -24.92 5.04 12.77
N ASP A 121 -24.49 4.49 11.64
CA ASP A 121 -23.10 4.06 11.48
C ASP A 121 -22.26 5.18 10.84
N TYR A 122 -21.01 5.33 11.27
CA TYR A 122 -20.13 6.40 10.84
C TYR A 122 -18.92 5.85 10.13
N ILE A 123 -18.66 6.36 8.91
CA ILE A 123 -17.52 5.96 8.06
C ILE A 123 -16.70 7.22 7.77
N GLU A 124 -15.43 7.17 8.07
CA GLU A 124 -14.50 8.27 7.83
C GLU A 124 -13.52 7.90 6.72
N THR A 125 -13.13 8.87 5.89
CA THR A 125 -11.97 8.73 5.00
C THR A 125 -10.99 9.87 5.23
N GLY A 126 -9.70 9.59 5.01
CA GLY A 126 -8.67 10.62 5.09
C GLY A 126 -7.28 10.08 4.78
N SER A 127 -6.34 10.98 4.51
CA SER A 127 -4.93 10.64 4.50
C SER A 127 -4.34 10.82 5.90
N LEU A 128 -3.59 9.83 6.39
CA LEU A 128 -3.08 9.81 7.76
C LEU A 128 -2.18 11.02 8.06
N ILE A 129 -1.32 11.38 7.13
CA ILE A 129 -0.40 12.50 7.24
C ILE A 129 -1.14 13.84 7.41
N SER A 130 -2.21 14.05 6.62
CA SER A 130 -3.04 15.25 6.72
C SER A 130 -3.85 15.27 8.02
N ILE A 131 -4.33 14.08 8.45
CA ILE A 131 -5.04 13.93 9.73
C ILE A 131 -4.11 14.37 10.88
N ARG A 132 -2.87 13.85 10.93
CA ARG A 132 -1.94 14.15 12.04
C ARG A 132 -1.52 15.60 12.11
N LYS A 133 -1.28 16.26 10.96
CA LYS A 133 -0.85 17.68 10.94
C LYS A 133 -1.97 18.66 11.24
N ASN A 134 -3.20 18.37 10.80
CA ASN A 134 -4.34 19.24 11.03
C ASN A 134 -5.04 19.00 12.39
N VAL A 135 -4.63 17.95 13.12
CA VAL A 135 -5.30 17.48 14.33
C VAL A 135 -4.34 17.47 15.54
N LYS A 136 -3.27 18.30 15.52
CA LYS A 136 -2.29 18.35 16.62
C LYS A 136 -2.94 18.57 18.00
N ASP A 137 -4.06 19.28 18.05
CA ASP A 137 -4.79 19.61 19.29
C ASP A 137 -6.15 18.89 19.39
N THR A 138 -6.43 17.91 18.52
CA THR A 138 -7.72 17.22 18.48
C THR A 138 -7.62 15.85 19.13
N ILE A 139 -8.56 15.54 20.02
CA ILE A 139 -8.65 14.20 20.67
C ILE A 139 -8.99 13.17 19.60
N ILE A 140 -8.11 12.18 19.44
CA ILE A 140 -8.38 11.02 18.57
C ILE A 140 -9.48 10.17 19.22
N PRO A 141 -10.60 9.88 18.53
CA PRO A 141 -11.64 9.05 19.08
C PRO A 141 -11.13 7.65 19.44
N SER A 142 -11.45 7.18 20.63
CA SER A 142 -11.19 5.78 21.05
C SER A 142 -12.18 4.80 20.40
N GLU A 143 -13.31 5.30 19.95
CA GLU A 143 -14.42 4.58 19.32
C GLU A 143 -14.22 4.46 17.78
N GLU A 144 -12.98 4.41 17.32
CA GLU A 144 -12.61 4.34 15.90
C GLU A 144 -11.90 3.01 15.57
N THR A 145 -12.39 2.29 14.60
CA THR A 145 -11.69 1.15 13.98
C THR A 145 -10.96 1.63 12.73
N ARG A 146 -9.66 1.38 12.61
CA ARG A 146 -8.86 1.81 11.44
C ARG A 146 -8.62 0.68 10.48
N VAL A 147 -8.76 0.98 9.20
CA VAL A 147 -8.44 0.05 8.12
C VAL A 147 -7.58 0.75 7.06
N ASN A 148 -6.54 0.07 6.62
CA ASN A 148 -5.65 0.56 5.57
C ASN A 148 -6.15 0.14 4.20
N MET A 149 -6.20 1.10 3.27
CA MET A 149 -6.48 0.86 1.87
C MET A 149 -5.20 1.14 1.05
N TYR A 150 -4.70 0.08 0.45
CA TYR A 150 -3.51 0.13 -0.42
C TYR A 150 -3.91 0.31 -1.90
N PRO A 151 -2.98 0.64 -2.81
CA PRO A 151 -3.19 0.44 -4.24
C PRO A 151 -3.73 -0.97 -4.51
N MET A 152 -4.41 -1.17 -5.61
CA MET A 152 -4.92 -2.50 -5.99
C MET A 152 -3.77 -3.50 -6.03
N ASP A 153 -3.96 -4.62 -5.34
CA ASP A 153 -3.02 -5.73 -5.44
C ASP A 153 -3.23 -6.52 -6.77
N TYR A 154 -2.40 -7.53 -7.00
CA TYR A 154 -2.47 -8.29 -8.24
C TYR A 154 -3.81 -9.02 -8.43
N GLU A 155 -4.44 -9.49 -7.36
CA GLU A 155 -5.77 -10.13 -7.44
C GLU A 155 -6.85 -9.11 -7.81
N GLU A 156 -6.86 -7.94 -7.17
CA GLU A 156 -7.80 -6.84 -7.49
C GLU A 156 -7.60 -6.33 -8.92
N PHE A 157 -6.36 -6.26 -9.39
CA PHE A 157 -6.01 -5.93 -10.77
C PHE A 157 -6.56 -6.99 -11.75
N ARG A 158 -6.45 -8.30 -11.45
CA ARG A 158 -7.04 -9.37 -12.26
C ARG A 158 -8.55 -9.25 -12.31
N TRP A 159 -9.21 -8.96 -11.19
CA TRP A 159 -10.65 -8.70 -11.17
C TRP A 159 -11.05 -7.52 -12.07
N ALA A 160 -10.28 -6.45 -12.07
CA ALA A 160 -10.51 -5.30 -12.95
C ALA A 160 -10.41 -5.67 -14.44
N LEU A 161 -9.53 -6.63 -14.79
CA LEU A 161 -9.42 -7.19 -16.14
C LEU A 161 -10.51 -8.25 -16.47
N GLY A 162 -11.46 -8.50 -15.56
CA GLY A 162 -12.51 -9.50 -15.74
C GLY A 162 -12.10 -10.93 -15.39
N ASP A 163 -10.92 -11.13 -14.79
CA ASP A 163 -10.44 -12.47 -14.42
C ASP A 163 -10.59 -12.70 -12.91
N SER A 164 -11.55 -13.52 -12.56
CA SER A 164 -11.78 -13.96 -11.18
C SER A 164 -11.32 -15.40 -10.90
N ALA A 165 -10.83 -16.11 -11.92
CA ALA A 165 -10.53 -17.55 -11.85
C ALA A 165 -9.04 -17.83 -11.55
N THR A 166 -8.13 -17.04 -12.11
CA THR A 166 -6.68 -17.32 -12.04
C THR A 166 -6.16 -17.36 -10.60
N ILE A 167 -6.50 -16.38 -9.76
CA ILE A 167 -5.94 -16.32 -8.40
C ILE A 167 -6.44 -17.43 -7.49
N PRO A 168 -7.74 -17.82 -7.47
CA PRO A 168 -8.17 -19.00 -6.73
C PRO A 168 -7.45 -20.29 -7.14
N LEU A 169 -7.18 -20.49 -8.43
CA LEU A 169 -6.41 -21.63 -8.92
C LEU A 169 -4.95 -21.57 -8.43
N LEU A 170 -4.29 -20.42 -8.52
CA LEU A 170 -2.93 -20.25 -8.01
C LEU A 170 -2.86 -20.47 -6.49
N ARG A 171 -3.88 -20.08 -5.74
CA ARG A 171 -3.97 -20.31 -4.30
C ARG A 171 -4.00 -21.79 -3.97
N SER A 172 -4.78 -22.61 -4.70
CA SER A 172 -4.80 -24.05 -4.51
C SER A 172 -3.46 -24.72 -4.81
N ILE A 173 -2.72 -24.18 -5.81
CA ILE A 173 -1.37 -24.65 -6.16
C ILE A 173 -0.35 -24.20 -5.09
N SER A 174 -0.50 -23.03 -4.47
CA SER A 174 0.41 -22.58 -3.41
C SER A 174 0.39 -23.50 -2.18
N GLU A 175 -0.75 -24.13 -1.90
CA GLU A 175 -0.89 -25.11 -0.80
C GLU A 175 -0.19 -26.44 -1.09
N LYS A 176 -0.13 -26.83 -2.36
CA LYS A 176 0.55 -28.06 -2.83
C LYS A 176 1.39 -27.72 -4.06
N PRO A 177 2.62 -27.23 -3.88
CA PRO A 177 3.45 -26.73 -4.97
C PRO A 177 3.68 -27.78 -6.06
N VAL A 178 3.10 -27.51 -7.24
CA VAL A 178 3.27 -28.32 -8.46
C VAL A 178 3.63 -27.38 -9.59
N PRO A 179 4.65 -27.65 -10.42
CA PRO A 179 5.00 -26.83 -11.56
C PRO A 179 3.82 -26.62 -12.52
N LEU A 180 3.64 -25.39 -12.98
CA LEU A 180 2.55 -25.02 -13.90
C LEU A 180 2.83 -25.42 -15.35
N GLY A 181 4.09 -25.63 -15.67
CA GLY A 181 4.60 -25.82 -17.01
C GLY A 181 4.82 -24.51 -17.78
N ASP A 182 5.72 -24.57 -18.74
CA ASP A 182 6.28 -23.38 -19.42
C ASP A 182 5.23 -22.45 -20.04
N ALA A 183 4.19 -23.00 -20.66
CA ALA A 183 3.19 -22.18 -21.35
C ALA A 183 2.35 -21.37 -20.37
N ALA A 184 1.85 -21.99 -19.31
CA ALA A 184 1.04 -21.33 -18.28
C ALA A 184 1.89 -20.34 -17.49
N HIS A 185 3.10 -20.75 -17.07
CA HIS A 185 4.03 -19.89 -16.35
C HIS A 185 4.38 -18.61 -17.14
N ARG A 186 4.77 -18.73 -18.41
CA ARG A 186 5.11 -17.57 -19.26
C ARG A 186 3.93 -16.62 -19.44
N LYS A 187 2.71 -17.15 -19.61
CA LYS A 187 1.50 -16.31 -19.69
C LYS A 187 1.30 -15.54 -18.41
N LEU A 188 1.32 -16.20 -17.25
CA LEU A 188 1.14 -15.57 -15.94
C LEU A 188 2.22 -14.54 -15.62
N LEU A 189 3.47 -14.82 -15.95
CA LEU A 189 4.57 -13.89 -15.75
C LEU A 189 4.42 -12.64 -16.62
N ARG A 190 3.96 -12.77 -17.87
CA ARG A 190 3.65 -11.64 -18.75
C ARG A 190 2.49 -10.80 -18.18
N ASP A 191 1.42 -11.44 -17.73
CA ASP A 191 0.26 -10.76 -17.13
C ASP A 191 0.67 -10.04 -15.83
N PHE A 192 1.58 -10.63 -15.05
CA PHE A 192 2.12 -9.99 -13.85
C PHE A 192 3.01 -8.79 -14.18
N ARG A 193 3.84 -8.87 -15.22
CA ARG A 193 4.63 -7.73 -15.69
C ARG A 193 3.74 -6.58 -16.16
N LEU A 194 2.59 -6.88 -16.77
CA LEU A 194 1.60 -5.85 -17.10
C LEU A 194 1.11 -5.13 -15.83
N TYR A 195 0.79 -5.87 -14.77
CA TYR A 195 0.46 -5.29 -13.47
C TYR A 195 1.58 -4.39 -12.93
N MET A 196 2.84 -4.83 -13.01
CA MET A 196 3.98 -4.01 -12.57
C MET A 196 4.08 -2.69 -13.34
N LEU A 197 3.72 -2.67 -14.63
CA LEU A 197 3.79 -1.48 -15.49
C LEU A 197 2.60 -0.55 -15.31
N VAL A 198 1.39 -1.08 -15.22
CA VAL A 198 0.17 -0.30 -15.00
C VAL A 198 0.07 0.18 -13.57
N GLY A 199 0.41 -0.70 -12.63
CA GLY A 199 0.24 -0.47 -11.20
C GLY A 199 -1.14 -0.79 -10.69
N GLY A 200 -1.37 -0.49 -9.40
CA GLY A 200 -2.63 -0.68 -8.69
C GLY A 200 -3.40 0.61 -8.42
N MET A 201 -3.00 1.74 -8.98
CA MET A 201 -3.76 2.98 -8.85
C MET A 201 -5.03 2.92 -9.70
N PRO A 202 -6.25 3.03 -9.12
CA PRO A 202 -7.51 2.84 -9.87
C PRO A 202 -7.64 3.69 -11.13
N GLN A 203 -7.13 4.93 -11.11
CA GLN A 203 -7.13 5.80 -12.29
C GLN A 203 -6.24 5.25 -13.41
N ALA A 204 -5.06 4.74 -13.08
CA ALA A 204 -4.13 4.14 -14.05
C ALA A 204 -4.71 2.85 -14.64
N VAL A 205 -5.33 2.00 -13.79
CA VAL A 205 -6.01 0.78 -14.23
C VAL A 205 -7.20 1.11 -15.16
N ASN A 206 -8.02 2.09 -14.77
CA ASN A 206 -9.15 2.53 -15.61
C ASN A 206 -8.66 3.06 -16.97
N LYS A 207 -7.60 3.89 -16.97
CA LYS A 207 -7.00 4.40 -18.20
C LYS A 207 -6.50 3.27 -19.11
N TYR A 208 -5.88 2.24 -18.53
CA TYR A 208 -5.46 1.06 -19.29
C TYR A 208 -6.66 0.32 -19.92
N LEU A 209 -7.74 0.11 -19.16
CA LEU A 209 -8.96 -0.55 -19.66
C LEU A 209 -9.65 0.24 -20.77
N GLU A 210 -9.62 1.57 -20.68
CA GLU A 210 -10.24 2.46 -21.69
C GLU A 210 -9.44 2.53 -23.00
N THR A 211 -8.11 2.56 -22.91
CA THR A 211 -7.26 2.93 -24.05
C THR A 211 -6.36 1.79 -24.53
N ASN A 212 -6.09 0.80 -23.70
CA ASN A 212 -5.05 -0.22 -23.91
C ASN A 212 -3.69 0.39 -24.34
N ASN A 213 -3.41 1.61 -23.87
CA ASN A 213 -2.24 2.40 -24.24
C ASN A 213 -1.41 2.75 -23.00
N LEU A 214 -0.22 2.17 -22.89
CA LEU A 214 0.68 2.38 -21.76
C LEU A 214 1.23 3.81 -21.67
N ALA A 215 1.29 4.57 -22.77
CA ALA A 215 1.67 5.98 -22.72
C ALA A 215 0.62 6.82 -22.00
N GLU A 216 -0.68 6.58 -22.27
CA GLU A 216 -1.78 7.25 -21.58
C GLU A 216 -1.81 6.87 -20.08
N VAL A 217 -1.49 5.62 -19.77
CA VAL A 217 -1.33 5.16 -18.37
C VAL A 217 -0.18 5.89 -17.69
N ASP A 218 0.96 6.08 -18.37
CA ASP A 218 2.11 6.81 -17.82
C ASP A 218 1.75 8.28 -17.55
N ASN A 219 1.07 8.95 -18.46
CA ASN A 219 0.59 10.32 -18.25
C ASN A 219 -0.30 10.41 -17.00
N THR A 220 -1.24 9.48 -16.82
CA THR A 220 -2.09 9.43 -15.63
C THR A 220 -1.27 9.22 -14.34
N LYS A 221 -0.24 8.40 -14.38
CA LYS A 221 0.64 8.17 -13.23
C LYS A 221 1.51 9.40 -12.91
N ARG A 222 1.96 10.15 -13.93
CA ARG A 222 2.65 11.44 -13.75
C ARG A 222 1.77 12.44 -13.02
N GLU A 223 0.50 12.58 -13.41
CA GLU A 223 -0.47 13.43 -12.71
C GLU A 223 -0.63 13.02 -11.24
N ILE A 224 -0.66 11.72 -10.93
CA ILE A 224 -0.73 11.24 -9.53
C ILE A 224 0.55 11.60 -8.76
N LEU A 225 1.72 11.44 -9.36
CA LEU A 225 3.00 11.82 -8.74
C LEU A 225 3.09 13.33 -8.49
N ASP A 226 2.60 14.17 -9.41
CA ASP A 226 2.56 15.62 -9.24
C ASP A 226 1.60 16.03 -8.09
N LEU A 227 0.49 15.29 -7.89
CA LEU A 227 -0.37 15.48 -6.74
C LEU A 227 0.33 15.10 -5.43
N TYR A 228 1.12 14.02 -5.41
CA TYR A 228 1.91 13.64 -4.23
C TYR A 228 2.94 14.71 -3.90
N ASP A 229 3.67 15.19 -4.90
CA ASP A 229 4.66 16.27 -4.74
C ASP A 229 4.02 17.54 -4.17
N SER A 230 2.86 17.93 -4.74
CA SER A 230 2.10 19.08 -4.24
C SER A 230 1.62 18.90 -2.80
N ASP A 231 1.24 17.69 -2.38
CA ASP A 231 0.86 17.42 -0.99
C ASP A 231 2.08 17.41 -0.06
N PHE A 232 3.22 16.88 -0.50
CA PHE A 232 4.47 16.92 0.25
C PHE A 232 4.95 18.37 0.47
N MET A 233 4.87 19.21 -0.56
CA MET A 233 5.22 20.63 -0.44
C MET A 233 4.32 21.42 0.52
N LYS A 234 3.03 21.07 0.63
CA LYS A 234 2.13 21.65 1.63
C LYS A 234 2.50 21.24 3.07
N ILE A 235 3.04 20.03 3.22
CA ILE A 235 3.42 19.47 4.52
C ILE A 235 4.78 20.01 4.95
N ASP A 236 5.71 20.06 4.00
CA ASP A 236 7.09 20.51 4.18
C ASP A 236 7.50 21.50 3.07
N GLY A 237 7.40 22.78 3.35
CA GLY A 237 7.78 23.85 2.43
C GLY A 237 9.28 23.88 2.08
N SER A 238 10.14 23.08 2.77
CA SER A 238 11.56 22.96 2.44
C SER A 238 11.84 22.03 1.28
N GLY A 239 10.84 21.22 0.86
CA GLY A 239 10.94 20.26 -0.24
C GLY A 239 11.69 18.98 0.09
N LYS A 240 12.17 18.78 1.32
CA LYS A 240 12.93 17.57 1.71
C LYS A 240 12.10 16.31 1.59
N LEU A 241 10.80 16.39 1.91
CA LEU A 241 9.88 15.27 1.80
C LEU A 241 9.77 14.79 0.34
N SER A 242 9.61 15.74 -0.60
CA SER A 242 9.59 15.47 -2.04
C SER A 242 10.92 14.88 -2.53
N MET A 243 12.05 15.42 -2.08
CA MET A 243 13.38 14.91 -2.43
C MET A 243 13.58 13.48 -1.96
N LEU A 244 13.22 13.16 -0.72
CA LEU A 244 13.33 11.79 -0.18
C LEU A 244 12.45 10.81 -0.96
N PHE A 245 11.24 11.19 -1.33
CA PHE A 245 10.37 10.34 -2.14
C PHE A 245 10.93 10.14 -3.56
N ALA A 246 11.33 11.21 -4.23
CA ALA A 246 11.82 11.18 -5.61
C ALA A 246 13.12 10.36 -5.75
N ALA A 247 13.93 10.28 -4.71
CA ALA A 247 15.22 9.56 -4.73
C ALA A 247 15.06 8.03 -4.55
N ILE A 248 13.87 7.50 -4.22
CA ILE A 248 13.68 6.06 -3.95
C ILE A 248 14.23 5.17 -5.08
N PRO A 249 13.93 5.41 -6.37
CA PRO A 249 14.45 4.54 -7.43
C PRO A 249 15.97 4.54 -7.52
N SER A 250 16.62 5.70 -7.36
CA SER A 250 18.08 5.81 -7.42
C SER A 250 18.76 5.15 -6.22
N GLU A 251 18.17 5.25 -5.03
CA GLU A 251 18.68 4.61 -3.81
C GLU A 251 18.59 3.09 -3.89
N LEU A 252 17.48 2.55 -4.39
CA LEU A 252 17.32 1.11 -4.60
C LEU A 252 18.28 0.59 -5.70
N ASN A 253 18.52 1.37 -6.74
CA ASN A 253 19.46 0.99 -7.83
C ASN A 253 20.94 0.94 -7.38
N LYS A 254 21.30 1.62 -6.29
CA LYS A 254 22.68 1.58 -5.74
C LYS A 254 23.03 0.23 -5.11
N ASN A 255 22.09 -0.70 -4.94
CA ASN A 255 22.25 -1.96 -4.20
C ASN A 255 22.83 -1.74 -2.79
N ALA A 256 22.52 -0.62 -2.18
CA ALA A 256 22.94 -0.31 -0.83
C ALA A 256 22.06 -1.07 0.19
N SER A 257 22.68 -1.54 1.29
CA SER A 257 21.98 -2.28 2.34
C SER A 257 20.94 -1.44 3.11
N ARG A 258 20.79 -0.17 2.78
CA ARG A 258 19.82 0.77 3.37
C ARG A 258 19.63 1.98 2.48
N TYR A 259 18.53 2.69 2.69
CA TYR A 259 18.30 4.02 2.12
C TYR A 259 19.29 5.02 2.74
N GLN A 260 20.05 5.73 1.90
CA GLN A 260 21.09 6.66 2.34
C GLN A 260 20.55 8.10 2.36
N VAL A 261 19.98 8.53 3.48
CA VAL A 261 19.39 9.87 3.64
C VAL A 261 20.38 10.99 3.31
N SER A 262 21.65 10.81 3.69
CA SER A 262 22.72 11.81 3.47
C SER A 262 23.13 11.97 1.99
N SER A 263 22.78 11.02 1.12
CA SER A 263 23.01 11.15 -0.33
C SER A 263 21.93 11.98 -1.02
N VAL A 264 20.81 12.21 -0.35
CA VAL A 264 19.63 12.91 -0.89
C VAL A 264 19.48 14.31 -0.31
N VAL A 265 19.71 14.45 0.99
CA VAL A 265 19.59 15.71 1.72
C VAL A 265 20.94 16.06 2.34
N GLU A 266 21.49 17.22 2.06
CA GLU A 266 22.76 17.68 2.61
C GLU A 266 22.70 17.67 4.15
N ASN A 267 23.73 17.10 4.79
CA ASN A 267 23.77 16.85 6.23
C ASN A 267 22.59 16.04 6.79
N GLY A 268 21.85 15.33 5.91
CA GLY A 268 20.74 14.46 6.28
C GLY A 268 21.26 13.21 7.01
N ARG A 269 20.81 13.02 8.26
CA ARG A 269 20.98 11.78 9.02
C ARG A 269 19.60 11.27 9.40
N PRO A 270 19.39 9.95 9.51
CA PRO A 270 18.07 9.40 9.87
C PRO A 270 17.49 10.00 11.14
N ASP A 271 18.32 10.19 12.19
CA ASP A 271 17.93 10.82 13.45
C ASP A 271 17.40 12.25 13.29
N ARG A 272 17.99 13.05 12.40
CA ARG A 272 17.55 14.43 12.08
C ARG A 272 16.37 14.49 11.13
N MET A 273 16.10 13.40 10.40
CA MET A 273 15.03 13.31 9.40
C MET A 273 13.85 12.45 9.86
N THR A 274 13.81 12.10 11.14
CA THR A 274 12.80 11.19 11.72
C THR A 274 11.38 11.65 11.43
N GLU A 275 11.11 12.95 11.49
CA GLU A 275 9.77 13.51 11.22
C GLU A 275 9.39 13.32 9.74
N TYR A 276 10.30 13.64 8.81
CA TYR A 276 10.06 13.46 7.36
C TYR A 276 9.87 11.99 6.98
N ILE A 277 10.67 11.10 7.57
CA ILE A 277 10.57 9.65 7.37
C ILE A 277 9.24 9.13 7.91
N ALA A 278 8.82 9.62 9.08
CA ALA A 278 7.52 9.29 9.66
C ALA A 278 6.37 9.82 8.78
N ASP A 279 6.48 11.04 8.28
CA ASP A 279 5.51 11.65 7.37
C ASP A 279 5.37 10.85 6.06
N LEU A 280 6.47 10.43 5.44
CA LEU A 280 6.45 9.56 4.26
C LEU A 280 5.76 8.22 4.55
N ARG A 281 6.09 7.58 5.67
CA ARG A 281 5.44 6.33 6.08
C ARG A 281 3.93 6.50 6.28
N GLU A 282 3.53 7.59 6.94
CA GLU A 282 2.13 7.88 7.24
C GLU A 282 1.34 8.35 6.02
N SER A 283 2.00 8.90 4.99
CA SER A 283 1.34 9.20 3.72
C SER A 283 0.83 7.94 3.01
N MET A 284 1.35 6.76 3.38
CA MET A 284 1.11 5.48 2.72
C MET A 284 1.48 5.47 1.21
N THR A 285 2.30 6.43 0.79
CA THR A 285 2.88 6.48 -0.57
C THR A 285 4.13 5.61 -0.68
N VAL A 286 4.68 5.17 0.47
CA VAL A 286 5.86 4.31 0.56
C VAL A 286 5.60 3.11 1.48
N ASN A 287 6.30 2.02 1.20
CA ASN A 287 6.44 0.85 2.06
C ASN A 287 7.83 0.86 2.68
N MET A 288 7.92 0.82 4.00
CA MET A 288 9.18 0.81 4.73
C MET A 288 9.54 -0.62 5.14
N ALA A 289 10.72 -1.08 4.78
CA ALA A 289 11.33 -2.29 5.34
C ALA A 289 12.42 -1.89 6.32
N TYR A 290 12.33 -2.35 7.57
CA TYR A 290 13.30 -2.02 8.61
C TYR A 290 14.31 -3.14 8.79
N HIS A 291 15.57 -2.77 9.03
CA HIS A 291 16.59 -3.72 9.43
C HIS A 291 16.27 -4.30 10.80
N VAL A 292 16.48 -5.60 10.98
CA VAL A 292 16.44 -6.25 12.30
C VAL A 292 17.85 -6.69 12.68
N ASN A 293 18.28 -6.32 13.89
CA ASN A 293 19.61 -6.67 14.39
C ASN A 293 19.71 -8.13 14.78
N ASP A 294 18.61 -8.73 15.26
CA ASP A 294 18.49 -10.16 15.56
C ASP A 294 17.22 -10.73 14.90
N PRO A 295 17.34 -11.57 13.85
CA PRO A 295 16.19 -12.15 13.16
C PRO A 295 15.53 -13.24 14.01
N ASN A 296 14.48 -12.85 14.73
CA ASN A 296 13.68 -13.72 15.58
C ASN A 296 12.18 -13.42 15.40
N ALA A 297 11.29 -14.28 15.84
CA ALA A 297 9.83 -14.13 15.67
C ALA A 297 9.29 -12.77 16.16
N GLY A 298 9.89 -12.18 17.19
CA GLY A 298 9.59 -10.84 17.70
C GLY A 298 10.37 -9.72 17.02
N MET A 299 10.46 -9.68 15.69
CA MET A 299 11.29 -8.72 14.93
C MET A 299 11.10 -7.27 15.32
N SER A 300 9.91 -6.88 15.76
CA SER A 300 9.62 -5.51 16.21
C SER A 300 10.48 -5.08 17.41
N PHE A 301 10.93 -6.01 18.26
CA PHE A 301 11.84 -5.73 19.38
C PHE A 301 13.28 -5.44 18.94
N TYR A 302 13.68 -5.96 17.78
CA TYR A 302 15.05 -5.87 17.26
C TYR A 302 15.16 -4.91 16.08
N LYS A 303 14.12 -4.13 15.83
CA LYS A 303 13.99 -3.19 14.74
C LYS A 303 14.94 -2.01 14.94
N ASP A 304 15.77 -1.76 13.93
CA ASP A 304 16.62 -0.59 13.83
C ASP A 304 15.90 0.51 13.05
N LEU A 305 15.55 1.60 13.72
CA LEU A 305 14.80 2.70 13.12
C LEU A 305 15.64 3.57 12.17
N ASP A 306 16.97 3.54 12.32
CA ASP A 306 17.91 4.31 11.51
C ASP A 306 18.38 3.55 10.25
N ARG A 307 18.04 2.27 10.17
CA ARG A 307 18.38 1.39 9.05
C ARG A 307 17.13 0.84 8.40
N PHE A 308 16.78 1.40 7.26
CA PHE A 308 15.57 1.01 6.52
C PHE A 308 15.82 1.07 5.00
N LYS A 309 15.01 0.34 4.26
CA LYS A 309 14.78 0.51 2.82
C LYS A 309 13.41 1.15 2.61
N MET A 310 13.28 1.97 1.57
CA MET A 310 12.00 2.54 1.12
C MET A 310 11.65 2.01 -0.26
N PHE A 311 10.40 1.60 -0.41
CA PHE A 311 9.80 1.17 -1.67
C PHE A 311 8.59 2.06 -1.96
N VAL A 312 8.34 2.40 -3.21
CA VAL A 312 7.09 3.11 -3.57
C VAL A 312 5.92 2.15 -3.37
N ALA A 313 4.84 2.63 -2.76
CA ALA A 313 3.68 1.79 -2.43
C ALA A 313 2.98 1.18 -3.65
N ASP A 314 3.17 1.77 -4.83
CA ASP A 314 2.67 1.27 -6.10
C ASP A 314 3.80 1.11 -7.12
N THR A 315 3.96 -0.09 -7.66
CA THR A 315 5.04 -0.40 -8.59
C THR A 315 4.88 0.29 -9.94
N GLY A 316 3.65 0.54 -10.39
CA GLY A 316 3.41 1.33 -11.60
C GLY A 316 3.88 2.78 -11.43
N LEU A 317 3.61 3.41 -10.28
CA LEU A 317 4.14 4.73 -9.95
C LEU A 317 5.67 4.70 -9.82
N PHE A 318 6.23 3.63 -9.26
CA PHE A 318 7.68 3.45 -9.20
C PHE A 318 8.33 3.45 -10.58
N VAL A 319 7.75 2.74 -11.56
CA VAL A 319 8.25 2.72 -12.96
C VAL A 319 8.25 4.13 -13.56
N THR A 320 7.15 4.88 -13.40
CA THR A 320 7.06 6.26 -13.89
C THR A 320 8.05 7.18 -13.18
N LEU A 321 8.21 7.04 -11.87
CA LEU A 321 9.17 7.83 -11.08
C LEU A 321 10.62 7.55 -11.51
N ALA A 322 10.97 6.29 -11.77
CA ALA A 322 12.32 5.89 -12.19
C ALA A 322 12.71 6.42 -13.57
N PHE A 323 11.73 6.74 -14.42
CA PHE A 323 11.94 7.29 -15.78
C PHE A 323 11.38 8.71 -15.93
N ARG A 324 11.25 9.45 -14.82
CA ARG A 324 10.68 10.81 -14.80
C ARG A 324 11.54 11.85 -15.51
N ASP A 325 12.83 11.58 -15.68
CA ASP A 325 13.81 12.41 -16.40
C ASP A 325 13.49 12.59 -17.90
N LYS A 326 12.54 11.81 -18.42
CA LYS A 326 12.03 11.91 -19.79
C LYS A 326 10.70 12.64 -19.79
N ASP A 327 10.53 13.59 -20.70
CA ASP A 327 9.29 14.34 -20.88
C ASP A 327 8.10 13.40 -21.19
N PHE A 328 8.42 12.27 -21.83
CA PHE A 328 7.44 11.29 -22.22
C PHE A 328 8.07 9.88 -22.24
N THR A 329 7.39 8.94 -21.59
CA THR A 329 7.76 7.52 -21.66
C THR A 329 7.03 6.85 -22.80
N GLU A 330 7.73 6.57 -23.90
CA GLU A 330 7.15 5.93 -25.08
C GLU A 330 6.72 4.48 -24.82
N ASN A 331 5.68 4.03 -25.52
CA ASN A 331 5.22 2.64 -25.49
C ASN A 331 6.34 1.62 -25.74
N VAL A 332 7.35 1.98 -26.54
CA VAL A 332 8.52 1.14 -26.81
C VAL A 332 9.29 0.81 -25.54
N ILE A 333 9.46 1.76 -24.60
CA ILE A 333 10.14 1.53 -23.31
C ILE A 333 9.32 0.56 -22.47
N TYR A 334 8.00 0.76 -22.38
CA TYR A 334 7.11 -0.15 -21.67
C TYR A 334 7.12 -1.55 -22.27
N GLN A 335 7.08 -1.68 -23.59
CA GLN A 335 7.15 -2.97 -24.27
C GLN A 335 8.47 -3.70 -23.99
N LYS A 336 9.60 -2.97 -23.95
CA LYS A 336 10.91 -3.55 -23.59
C LYS A 336 10.94 -4.04 -22.14
N LEU A 337 10.38 -3.26 -21.20
CA LEU A 337 10.24 -3.68 -19.81
C LEU A 337 9.34 -4.91 -19.71
N TRP A 338 8.19 -4.89 -20.37
CA TRP A 338 7.25 -6.01 -20.37
C TRP A 338 7.86 -7.31 -20.90
N ASN A 339 8.66 -7.23 -21.95
CA ASN A 339 9.34 -8.37 -22.54
C ASN A 339 10.70 -8.72 -21.92
N ASP A 340 11.11 -8.02 -20.85
CA ASP A 340 12.43 -8.23 -20.19
C ASP A 340 13.63 -8.05 -21.13
N LYS A 341 13.53 -7.08 -22.05
CA LYS A 341 14.53 -6.83 -23.10
C LYS A 341 15.36 -5.57 -22.89
N LEU A 342 15.15 -4.84 -21.79
CA LEU A 342 16.00 -3.72 -21.42
C LEU A 342 17.32 -4.24 -20.84
N ASN A 343 18.44 -3.69 -21.33
CA ASN A 343 19.78 -3.93 -20.78
C ASN A 343 20.03 -3.21 -19.44
N THR A 344 18.98 -3.06 -18.63
CA THR A 344 19.02 -2.45 -17.31
C THR A 344 18.84 -3.52 -16.26
N ASN A 345 19.58 -3.40 -15.16
CA ASN A 345 19.31 -4.24 -14.00
C ASN A 345 17.94 -3.86 -13.42
N LEU A 346 16.95 -4.76 -13.52
CA LEU A 346 15.59 -4.54 -13.05
C LEU A 346 15.36 -5.14 -11.64
N GLY A 347 16.41 -5.57 -10.94
CA GLY A 347 16.32 -6.18 -9.62
C GLY A 347 15.47 -5.34 -8.66
N TYR A 348 15.76 -4.06 -8.58
CA TYR A 348 15.05 -3.11 -7.72
C TYR A 348 13.55 -2.97 -8.03
N LEU A 349 13.14 -3.17 -9.29
CA LEU A 349 11.71 -3.16 -9.68
C LEU A 349 11.00 -4.38 -9.12
N TYR A 350 11.64 -5.55 -9.17
CA TYR A 350 11.10 -6.78 -8.61
C TYR A 350 11.07 -6.75 -7.07
N GLU A 351 12.08 -6.17 -6.42
CA GLU A 351 12.03 -5.94 -4.98
C GLU A 351 10.87 -5.01 -4.60
N ASN A 352 10.62 -3.95 -5.38
CA ASN A 352 9.51 -3.04 -5.12
C ASN A 352 8.14 -3.72 -5.21
N VAL A 353 7.90 -4.54 -6.25
CA VAL A 353 6.60 -5.24 -6.37
C VAL A 353 6.43 -6.32 -5.29
N VAL A 354 7.50 -7.02 -4.89
CA VAL A 354 7.47 -7.96 -3.76
C VAL A 354 7.12 -7.23 -2.47
N ALA A 355 7.75 -6.09 -2.19
CA ALA A 355 7.41 -5.24 -1.03
C ALA A 355 5.93 -4.82 -1.06
N GLN A 356 5.41 -4.38 -2.20
CA GLN A 356 4.00 -4.01 -2.39
C GLN A 356 3.07 -5.18 -2.08
N MET A 357 3.34 -6.37 -2.63
CA MET A 357 2.49 -7.55 -2.46
C MET A 357 2.51 -8.05 -1.02
N LEU A 358 3.68 -8.14 -0.39
CA LEU A 358 3.81 -8.52 1.02
C LEU A 358 3.07 -7.53 1.93
N ARG A 359 3.15 -6.23 1.64
CA ARG A 359 2.45 -5.19 2.41
C ARG A 359 0.93 -5.28 2.23
N ALA A 360 0.46 -5.50 1.01
CA ALA A 360 -0.97 -5.68 0.71
C ALA A 360 -1.54 -6.94 1.38
N ALA A 361 -0.74 -8.00 1.54
CA ALA A 361 -1.08 -9.20 2.30
C ALA A 361 -1.12 -8.98 3.82
N GLY A 362 -0.76 -7.77 4.32
CA GLY A 362 -0.83 -7.40 5.73
C GLY A 362 0.47 -7.60 6.51
N ASN A 363 1.58 -7.93 5.85
CA ASN A 363 2.85 -8.12 6.51
C ASN A 363 3.53 -6.79 6.85
N GLU A 364 4.19 -6.70 8.00
CA GLU A 364 5.27 -5.73 8.22
C GLU A 364 6.52 -6.19 7.48
N LEU A 365 7.26 -5.24 6.90
CA LEU A 365 8.44 -5.55 6.13
C LEU A 365 9.69 -5.37 6.97
N PHE A 366 10.50 -6.42 7.02
CA PHE A 366 11.80 -6.44 7.67
C PHE A 366 12.83 -7.02 6.72
N TYR A 367 14.10 -6.69 6.92
CA TYR A 367 15.24 -7.27 6.23
C TYR A 367 16.42 -7.47 7.21
N HIS A 368 17.42 -8.25 6.81
CA HIS A 368 18.60 -8.49 7.64
C HIS A 368 19.87 -8.51 6.81
N THR A 369 20.92 -7.91 7.36
CA THR A 369 22.26 -7.96 6.77
C THR A 369 23.30 -8.30 7.83
N TRP A 370 24.30 -9.10 7.45
CA TRP A 370 25.43 -9.43 8.31
C TRP A 370 26.70 -9.64 7.49
N PRO A 371 27.91 -9.45 8.08
CA PRO A 371 29.17 -9.61 7.36
C PRO A 371 29.38 -11.02 6.82
N THR A 372 29.96 -11.12 5.62
CA THR A 372 30.50 -12.38 5.09
C THR A 372 31.70 -12.83 5.92
N GLU A 373 32.11 -14.11 5.84
CA GLU A 373 33.19 -14.68 6.62
C GLU A 373 34.52 -13.89 6.48
N ASN A 374 34.79 -13.29 5.32
CA ASN A 374 35.98 -12.45 5.08
C ASN A 374 35.79 -10.97 5.45
N GLY A 375 34.61 -10.57 5.92
CA GLY A 375 34.28 -9.20 6.33
C GLY A 375 34.26 -8.14 5.21
N LYS A 376 34.53 -8.52 3.95
CA LYS A 376 34.61 -7.57 2.82
C LYS A 376 33.25 -7.16 2.24
N ARG A 377 32.23 -7.97 2.45
CA ARG A 377 30.86 -7.78 1.96
C ARG A 377 29.86 -8.16 3.05
N ASN A 378 28.60 -7.89 2.79
CA ASN A 378 27.52 -8.39 3.63
C ASN A 378 26.70 -9.44 2.86
N TYR A 379 26.21 -10.44 3.57
CA TYR A 379 25.03 -11.18 3.17
C TYR A 379 23.80 -10.31 3.43
N GLU A 380 22.77 -10.51 2.64
CA GLU A 380 21.49 -9.82 2.78
C GLU A 380 20.33 -10.76 2.52
N ILE A 381 19.32 -10.71 3.37
CA ILE A 381 17.99 -11.27 3.13
C ILE A 381 17.06 -10.10 2.85
N ASP A 382 16.47 -10.08 1.65
CA ASP A 382 15.69 -8.95 1.14
C ASP A 382 14.44 -8.69 1.99
N PHE A 383 13.73 -9.76 2.39
CA PHE A 383 12.60 -9.65 3.32
C PHE A 383 12.59 -10.78 4.34
N LEU A 384 12.08 -10.46 5.53
CA LEU A 384 11.82 -11.41 6.60
C LEU A 384 10.37 -11.34 7.01
N LEU A 385 9.70 -12.47 7.10
CA LEU A 385 8.34 -12.58 7.65
C LEU A 385 8.36 -13.36 8.96
N ALA A 386 7.54 -12.93 9.93
CA ALA A 386 7.26 -13.70 11.12
C ALA A 386 6.10 -14.65 10.86
N ARG A 387 6.27 -15.94 11.14
CA ARG A 387 5.23 -16.95 11.03
C ARG A 387 5.29 -17.89 12.25
N LYS A 388 4.19 -17.96 12.99
CA LYS A 388 4.19 -18.67 14.28
C LYS A 388 5.30 -18.11 15.19
N ASN A 389 6.19 -18.96 15.69
CA ASN A 389 7.32 -18.59 16.53
C ASN A 389 8.66 -18.58 15.78
N LYS A 390 8.63 -18.46 14.44
CA LYS A 390 9.82 -18.55 13.58
C LYS A 390 9.78 -17.47 12.50
N VAL A 391 10.88 -17.37 11.77
CA VAL A 391 11.04 -16.43 10.65
C VAL A 391 11.06 -17.20 9.31
N CYS A 392 10.62 -16.51 8.27
CA CYS A 392 10.70 -16.98 6.90
C CYS A 392 11.52 -15.96 6.09
N PRO A 393 12.79 -16.26 5.78
CA PRO A 393 13.61 -15.44 4.90
C PRO A 393 13.14 -15.54 3.46
N ILE A 394 13.16 -14.41 2.76
CA ILE A 394 12.81 -14.26 1.35
C ILE A 394 13.97 -13.57 0.64
N GLU A 395 14.51 -14.21 -0.38
CA GLU A 395 15.47 -13.64 -1.33
C GLU A 395 14.78 -13.40 -2.68
N VAL A 396 15.00 -12.23 -3.29
CA VAL A 396 14.38 -11.82 -4.56
C VAL A 396 15.42 -11.83 -5.67
N LYS A 397 15.19 -12.61 -6.74
CA LYS A 397 16.13 -12.74 -7.87
C LYS A 397 15.46 -12.46 -9.20
N SER A 398 15.78 -11.34 -9.85
CA SER A 398 15.37 -11.08 -11.24
C SER A 398 16.14 -11.96 -12.25
N SER A 399 17.40 -12.27 -11.93
CA SER A 399 18.31 -13.13 -12.71
C SER A 399 19.32 -13.79 -11.78
N GLY A 400 20.14 -14.73 -12.26
CA GLY A 400 21.21 -15.35 -11.47
C GLY A 400 20.71 -16.23 -10.32
N TYR A 401 19.55 -16.83 -10.46
CA TYR A 401 18.85 -17.62 -9.44
C TYR A 401 19.44 -19.03 -9.20
N SER A 402 20.55 -19.39 -9.86
CA SER A 402 21.27 -20.66 -9.63
C SER A 402 22.05 -20.68 -8.32
N THR A 403 22.23 -19.51 -7.66
CA THR A 403 22.94 -19.39 -6.39
C THR A 403 22.10 -18.59 -5.40
N HIS A 404 22.00 -19.06 -4.18
CA HIS A 404 21.26 -18.44 -3.05
C HIS A 404 22.14 -18.38 -1.79
N ALA A 405 23.37 -17.89 -1.97
CA ALA A 405 24.39 -17.89 -0.93
C ALA A 405 23.95 -17.17 0.36
N SER A 406 23.10 -16.15 0.28
CA SER A 406 22.58 -15.47 1.47
C SER A 406 21.58 -16.34 2.22
N LEU A 407 20.67 -17.06 1.53
CA LEU A 407 19.76 -18.01 2.18
C LEU A 407 20.53 -19.15 2.85
N ASP A 408 21.54 -19.73 2.17
CA ASP A 408 22.35 -20.80 2.72
C ASP A 408 23.13 -20.36 3.97
N ALA A 409 23.75 -19.17 3.90
CA ALA A 409 24.45 -18.58 5.02
C ALA A 409 23.50 -18.24 6.18
N PHE A 410 22.27 -17.79 5.88
CA PHE A 410 21.25 -17.52 6.89
C PHE A 410 20.80 -18.81 7.57
N PHE A 411 20.55 -19.87 6.81
CA PHE A 411 20.19 -21.18 7.35
C PHE A 411 21.29 -21.74 8.25
N LYS A 412 22.55 -21.68 7.78
CA LYS A 412 23.71 -22.11 8.57
C LYS A 412 23.84 -21.36 9.90
N LYS A 413 23.52 -20.06 9.91
CA LYS A 413 23.66 -19.18 11.08
C LYS A 413 22.49 -19.31 12.07
N TYR A 414 21.25 -19.54 11.57
CA TYR A 414 20.02 -19.50 12.36
C TYR A 414 19.13 -20.74 12.16
N PRO A 415 19.63 -21.98 12.20
CA PRO A 415 18.90 -23.18 11.77
C PRO A 415 17.60 -23.39 12.56
N ASP A 416 17.60 -23.09 13.87
CA ASP A 416 16.44 -23.33 14.74
C ASP A 416 15.34 -22.26 14.64
N ARG A 417 15.65 -21.13 13.98
CA ARG A 417 14.74 -19.98 13.90
C ARG A 417 13.89 -19.97 12.63
N ILE A 418 14.19 -20.79 11.64
CA ILE A 418 13.57 -20.78 10.32
C ILE A 418 12.40 -21.74 10.28
N LEU A 419 11.26 -21.27 9.74
CA LEU A 419 10.10 -22.12 9.43
C LEU A 419 10.15 -22.63 7.99
N ASP A 420 10.24 -21.68 7.04
CA ASP A 420 10.32 -21.91 5.61
C ASP A 420 11.29 -20.90 4.99
N GLN A 421 11.90 -21.24 3.86
CA GLN A 421 12.79 -20.38 3.10
C GLN A 421 12.21 -20.18 1.70
N TYR A 422 12.21 -18.93 1.22
CA TYR A 422 11.65 -18.59 -0.07
C TYR A 422 12.68 -17.89 -0.96
N LEU A 423 12.77 -18.35 -2.21
CA LEU A 423 13.43 -17.64 -3.29
C LEU A 423 12.37 -17.22 -4.31
N VAL A 424 12.12 -15.91 -4.39
CA VAL A 424 11.16 -15.35 -5.34
C VAL A 424 11.88 -14.95 -6.63
N TYR A 425 11.40 -15.47 -7.78
CA TYR A 425 12.16 -15.40 -9.03
C TYR A 425 11.28 -15.44 -10.29
N SER A 426 11.91 -15.40 -11.44
CA SER A 426 11.24 -15.34 -12.74
C SER A 426 10.92 -16.70 -13.39
N LYS A 427 11.13 -17.81 -12.68
CA LYS A 427 10.83 -19.15 -13.20
C LYS A 427 9.64 -19.80 -12.50
N ASP A 428 9.24 -20.98 -12.96
CA ASP A 428 8.11 -21.72 -12.43
C ASP A 428 8.38 -22.25 -11.01
N ILE A 429 7.31 -22.53 -10.28
CA ILE A 429 7.37 -23.02 -8.91
C ILE A 429 8.13 -24.35 -8.83
N LYS A 430 9.00 -24.45 -7.85
CA LYS A 430 9.67 -25.71 -7.46
C LYS A 430 10.03 -25.71 -5.98
N ARG A 431 10.37 -26.88 -5.46
CA ARG A 431 10.96 -27.04 -4.12
C ARG A 431 12.25 -27.86 -4.26
N GLU A 432 13.34 -27.35 -3.73
CA GLU A 432 14.66 -27.98 -3.81
C GLU A 432 15.47 -27.58 -2.56
N ASP A 433 16.17 -28.55 -1.95
CA ASP A 433 17.04 -28.37 -0.79
C ASP A 433 16.43 -27.57 0.38
N GLY A 434 15.14 -27.78 0.65
CA GLY A 434 14.40 -27.07 1.71
C GLY A 434 13.97 -25.65 1.35
N VAL A 435 14.37 -25.13 0.18
CA VAL A 435 13.97 -23.81 -0.31
C VAL A 435 12.73 -23.95 -1.23
N GLN A 436 11.76 -23.08 -1.01
CA GLN A 436 10.61 -22.92 -1.89
C GLN A 436 10.89 -21.83 -2.91
N TYR A 437 10.96 -22.20 -4.18
CA TYR A 437 11.14 -21.26 -5.29
C TYR A 437 9.76 -20.84 -5.80
N LEU A 438 9.45 -19.57 -5.70
CA LEU A 438 8.14 -19.02 -6.06
C LEU A 438 8.25 -18.03 -7.21
N PRO A 439 7.43 -18.15 -8.25
CA PRO A 439 7.27 -17.10 -9.25
C PRO A 439 6.80 -15.80 -8.59
N PHE A 440 7.20 -14.64 -9.12
CA PHE A 440 6.82 -13.35 -8.58
C PHE A 440 5.32 -13.19 -8.32
N TYR A 441 4.48 -13.65 -9.23
CA TYR A 441 3.02 -13.56 -9.10
C TYR A 441 2.42 -14.39 -7.96
N MET A 442 3.20 -15.27 -7.32
CA MET A 442 2.77 -16.06 -6.16
C MET A 442 3.17 -15.42 -4.81
N THR A 443 3.95 -14.35 -4.80
CA THR A 443 4.37 -13.66 -3.58
C THR A 443 3.18 -13.18 -2.73
N MET A 444 2.04 -12.92 -3.35
CA MET A 444 0.80 -12.52 -2.68
C MET A 444 0.23 -13.56 -1.70
N PHE A 445 0.72 -14.79 -1.72
CA PHE A 445 0.29 -15.87 -0.82
C PHE A 445 1.22 -16.02 0.41
N LEU A 446 2.28 -15.20 0.48
CA LEU A 446 3.21 -15.13 1.60
C LEU A 446 2.74 -14.10 2.69
#